data_ff19034cc0f31c4973123ff992b1fd23
#
_entry.id   ff19034cc0f31c4973123ff992b1fd23
#
_cell.length_a   1.000
_cell.length_b   1.000
_cell.length_c   1.000
_cell.angle_alpha   90.00
_cell.angle_beta   90.00
_cell.angle_gamma   90.00
#
_symmetry.space_group_name_H-M   'P 1'
#
loop_
_entity.id
_entity.type
_entity.pdbx_description
1 polymer ?
#
loop_
_entity_poly.entity_id
_entity_poly.type
_entity_poly.pdbx_seq_one_letter_code
_entity_poly.pdbx_strand_id
1 'polypeptide(L)'
;LVAAGPVADDVFDGYFSRASAGTRILNRIGNQTASEREFHTVTGSLRARGVSAVHDLGHRLRAAYLAPLLAPPSPIVLVVPCRADAFNRLRSALQSIGDTLGEPGLARTVVTVSNQDATGWQVDVDLLREYLGGQVWGIETIPYDEHLGMGIVIEHSKLAPETRAAYERVSAAASAVAEGRPERV
;
A
#
# COMPACT_ATOMS: atom_id res chain seq x y z
N LEU A 1 -8.76 -6.56 19.87
CA LEU A 1 -7.66 -7.51 19.64
C LEU A 1 -6.52 -7.30 20.63
N VAL A 2 -5.98 -6.10 20.74
CA VAL A 2 -4.80 -5.85 21.62
C VAL A 2 -5.15 -6.00 23.09
N ALA A 3 -6.31 -5.52 23.51
CA ALA A 3 -6.74 -5.57 24.91
C ALA A 3 -7.21 -6.98 25.35
N ALA A 4 -7.62 -7.82 24.41
CA ALA A 4 -8.21 -9.12 24.73
C ALA A 4 -7.18 -10.27 24.85
N GLY A 5 -5.90 -10.03 24.56
CA GLY A 5 -4.91 -11.12 24.51
C GLY A 5 -5.17 -12.11 23.36
N PRO A 6 -4.79 -13.40 23.51
CA PRO A 6 -5.12 -14.44 22.55
C PRO A 6 -6.64 -14.56 22.38
N VAL A 7 -7.14 -14.36 21.17
CA VAL A 7 -8.58 -14.35 20.86
C VAL A 7 -8.95 -15.62 20.13
N ALA A 8 -10.04 -16.27 20.54
CA ALA A 8 -10.58 -17.42 19.83
C ALA A 8 -11.03 -17.02 18.40
N ASP A 9 -11.00 -17.97 17.46
CA ASP A 9 -11.19 -17.68 16.03
C ASP A 9 -12.60 -17.16 15.70
N ASP A 10 -13.63 -17.62 16.41
CA ASP A 10 -15.01 -17.16 16.30
C ASP A 10 -15.16 -15.70 16.73
N VAL A 11 -14.45 -15.28 17.79
CA VAL A 11 -14.42 -13.90 18.26
C VAL A 11 -13.58 -13.03 17.35
N PHE A 12 -12.50 -13.60 16.74
CA PHE A 12 -11.61 -12.89 15.86
C PHE A 12 -12.34 -12.30 14.64
N ASP A 13 -13.22 -13.06 14.01
CA ASP A 13 -14.02 -12.59 12.87
C ASP A 13 -14.96 -11.42 13.22
N GLY A 14 -15.40 -11.32 14.46
CA GLY A 14 -16.23 -10.23 14.96
C GLY A 14 -15.55 -8.84 14.97
N TYR A 15 -14.21 -8.78 14.87
CA TYR A 15 -13.48 -7.52 14.80
C TYR A 15 -13.43 -6.91 13.40
N PHE A 16 -13.92 -7.61 12.38
CA PHE A 16 -13.87 -7.15 10.99
C PHE A 16 -15.24 -6.69 10.50
N SER A 17 -15.25 -5.57 9.80
CA SER A 17 -16.32 -5.26 8.85
C SER A 17 -16.03 -5.90 7.49
N ARG A 18 -17.06 -6.02 6.64
CA ARG A 18 -16.91 -6.57 5.29
C ARG A 18 -17.23 -5.51 4.25
N ALA A 19 -16.35 -5.35 3.27
CA ALA A 19 -16.66 -4.61 2.06
C ALA A 19 -17.62 -5.40 1.16
N SER A 20 -18.28 -4.74 0.23
CA SER A 20 -19.18 -5.37 -0.75
C SER A 20 -18.50 -6.48 -1.58
N ALA A 21 -17.19 -6.33 -1.82
CA ALA A 21 -16.37 -7.33 -2.51
C ALA A 21 -15.93 -8.52 -1.61
N GLY A 22 -16.41 -8.60 -0.37
CA GLY A 22 -16.10 -9.69 0.57
C GLY A 22 -14.79 -9.49 1.34
N THR A 23 -13.98 -8.47 1.03
CA THR A 23 -12.75 -8.15 1.77
C THR A 23 -13.07 -7.83 3.23
N ARG A 24 -12.34 -8.46 4.14
CA ARG A 24 -12.42 -8.15 5.58
C ARG A 24 -11.61 -6.90 5.88
N ILE A 25 -12.21 -5.97 6.61
CA ILE A 25 -11.59 -4.69 6.97
C ILE A 25 -11.49 -4.63 8.49
N LEU A 26 -10.28 -4.55 9.00
CA LEU A 26 -10.02 -4.28 10.41
C LEU A 26 -9.87 -2.77 10.58
N ASN A 27 -10.94 -2.14 11.03
CA ASN A 27 -10.95 -0.71 11.28
C ASN A 27 -10.44 -0.36 12.68
N ARG A 28 -9.81 0.78 12.77
CA ARG A 28 -9.50 1.41 14.04
C ARG A 28 -10.78 2.00 14.65
N ILE A 29 -10.95 1.81 15.95
CA ILE A 29 -12.06 2.43 16.70
C ILE A 29 -11.61 3.82 17.20
N GLY A 30 -12.36 4.85 16.85
CA GLY A 30 -12.11 6.23 17.27
C GLY A 30 -10.98 6.93 16.50
N ASN A 31 -10.62 8.14 16.98
CA ASN A 31 -9.63 9.02 16.34
C ASN A 31 -8.18 8.77 16.82
N GLN A 32 -7.95 7.81 17.69
CA GLN A 32 -6.61 7.55 18.21
C GLN A 32 -5.78 6.79 17.16
N THR A 33 -4.55 7.23 17.01
CA THR A 33 -3.56 6.51 16.22
C THR A 33 -3.16 5.23 16.92
N ALA A 34 -3.15 4.10 16.21
CA ALA A 34 -2.61 2.88 16.79
C ALA A 34 -1.15 3.11 17.20
N SER A 35 -0.81 2.74 18.43
CA SER A 35 0.57 2.75 18.91
C SER A 35 1.39 1.69 18.17
N GLU A 36 2.69 1.83 18.17
CA GLU A 36 3.61 0.84 17.61
C GLU A 36 3.35 -0.57 18.17
N ARG A 37 3.17 -0.66 19.48
CA ARG A 37 2.86 -1.92 20.16
C ARG A 37 1.57 -2.56 19.66
N GLU A 38 0.51 -1.77 19.49
CA GLU A 38 -0.77 -2.25 18.96
C GLU A 38 -0.62 -2.74 17.52
N PHE A 39 0.10 -2.00 16.69
CA PHE A 39 0.38 -2.39 15.32
C PHE A 39 1.13 -3.74 15.25
N HIS A 40 2.19 -3.90 16.06
CA HIS A 40 2.95 -5.14 16.16
C HIS A 40 2.07 -6.31 16.62
N THR A 41 1.23 -6.09 17.64
CA THR A 41 0.35 -7.12 18.17
C THR A 41 -0.67 -7.58 17.13
N VAL A 42 -1.30 -6.63 16.42
CA VAL A 42 -2.27 -6.93 15.37
C VAL A 42 -1.62 -7.67 14.20
N THR A 43 -0.49 -7.15 13.70
CA THR A 43 0.26 -7.77 12.60
C THR A 43 0.71 -9.18 12.94
N GLY A 44 1.23 -9.39 14.15
CA GLY A 44 1.63 -10.71 14.66
C GLY A 44 0.44 -11.68 14.77
N SER A 45 -0.70 -11.21 15.26
CA SER A 45 -1.92 -12.02 15.38
C SER A 45 -2.49 -12.45 14.03
N LEU A 46 -2.48 -11.56 13.02
CA LEU A 46 -2.90 -11.86 11.66
C LEU A 46 -1.98 -12.91 11.03
N ARG A 47 -0.67 -12.71 11.15
CA ARG A 47 0.34 -13.62 10.63
C ARG A 47 0.28 -15.00 11.25
N ALA A 48 0.13 -15.08 12.59
CA ALA A 48 0.01 -16.36 13.29
C ALA A 48 -1.20 -17.19 12.85
N ARG A 49 -2.22 -16.54 12.25
CA ARG A 49 -3.41 -17.19 11.69
C ARG A 49 -3.31 -17.43 10.18
N GLY A 50 -2.16 -17.16 9.56
CA GLY A 50 -1.99 -17.29 8.11
C GLY A 50 -2.85 -16.29 7.31
N VAL A 51 -3.27 -15.18 7.93
CA VAL A 51 -4.08 -14.17 7.26
C VAL A 51 -3.16 -13.22 6.48
N SER A 52 -3.33 -13.19 5.18
CA SER A 52 -2.70 -12.15 4.33
C SER A 52 -3.42 -10.82 4.56
N ALA A 53 -2.67 -9.76 4.81
CA ALA A 53 -3.22 -8.46 5.11
C ALA A 53 -2.52 -7.35 4.32
N VAL A 54 -3.30 -6.36 3.89
CA VAL A 54 -2.80 -5.07 3.40
C VAL A 54 -2.87 -4.08 4.56
N HIS A 55 -1.75 -3.48 4.89
CA HIS A 55 -1.64 -2.49 5.96
C HIS A 55 -1.60 -1.09 5.36
N ASP A 56 -2.65 -0.29 5.58
CA ASP A 56 -2.61 1.14 5.28
C ASP A 56 -1.84 1.88 6.39
N LEU A 57 -0.61 2.27 6.07
CA LEU A 57 0.26 2.99 6.99
C LEU A 57 0.05 4.51 6.94
N GLY A 58 -0.68 5.01 5.94
CA GLY A 58 -0.81 6.44 5.68
C GLY A 58 0.56 7.10 5.51
N HIS A 59 0.89 8.07 6.34
CA HIS A 59 2.18 8.78 6.29
C HIS A 59 3.25 8.21 7.24
N ARG A 60 3.02 7.03 7.83
CA ARG A 60 3.86 6.48 8.91
C ARG A 60 4.93 5.56 8.37
N LEU A 61 5.95 6.14 7.77
CA LEU A 61 7.13 5.41 7.26
C LEU A 61 8.24 5.31 8.32
N ARG A 62 7.87 5.24 9.61
CA ARG A 62 8.86 5.06 10.69
C ARG A 62 9.27 3.59 10.79
N ALA A 63 10.51 3.37 11.20
CA ALA A 63 11.10 2.05 11.41
C ALA A 63 10.20 1.09 12.19
N ALA A 64 9.55 1.58 13.25
CA ALA A 64 8.67 0.79 14.09
C ALA A 64 7.44 0.21 13.36
N TYR A 65 6.93 0.87 12.32
CA TYR A 65 5.83 0.35 11.50
C TYR A 65 6.32 -0.47 10.30
N LEU A 66 7.51 -0.18 9.79
CA LEU A 66 8.08 -0.89 8.65
C LEU A 66 8.76 -2.20 9.07
N ALA A 67 9.47 -2.21 10.20
CA ALA A 67 10.22 -3.38 10.66
C ALA A 67 9.39 -4.67 10.80
N PRO A 68 8.14 -4.65 11.32
CA PRO A 68 7.32 -5.86 11.39
C PRO A 68 6.90 -6.42 10.04
N LEU A 69 6.97 -5.59 8.99
CA LEU A 69 6.59 -5.97 7.61
C LEU A 69 7.76 -6.57 6.84
N LEU A 70 8.95 -6.65 7.46
CA LEU A 70 10.18 -7.13 6.83
C LEU A 70 10.25 -8.62 6.61
N ALA A 71 9.55 -9.41 7.40
CA ALA A 71 9.64 -10.86 7.34
C ALA A 71 8.35 -11.46 6.75
N PRO A 72 8.48 -12.45 5.93
CA PRO A 72 9.19 -12.60 4.65
C PRO A 72 8.58 -11.71 3.56
N PRO A 73 9.13 -11.57 2.41
CA PRO A 73 9.19 -10.33 1.63
C PRO A 73 7.82 -9.67 1.45
N SER A 74 7.49 -8.73 2.36
CA SER A 74 6.28 -7.94 2.20
C SER A 74 6.52 -6.85 1.18
N PRO A 75 5.73 -6.77 0.10
CA PRO A 75 5.81 -5.66 -0.84
C PRO A 75 5.38 -4.35 -0.18
N ILE A 76 5.98 -3.26 -0.61
CA ILE A 76 5.59 -1.91 -0.24
C ILE A 76 4.97 -1.27 -1.48
N VAL A 77 3.72 -0.81 -1.39
CA VAL A 77 3.08 -0.02 -2.43
C VAL A 77 3.06 1.43 -1.96
N LEU A 78 3.86 2.28 -2.61
CA LEU A 78 3.97 3.69 -2.28
C LEU A 78 3.13 4.51 -3.26
N VAL A 79 1.96 4.97 -2.79
CA VAL A 79 1.01 5.72 -3.61
C VAL A 79 1.36 7.21 -3.57
N VAL A 80 1.49 7.81 -4.75
CA VAL A 80 1.86 9.21 -4.94
C VAL A 80 0.87 9.87 -5.90
N PRO A 81 0.26 11.01 -5.55
CA PRO A 81 -0.53 11.76 -6.53
C PRO A 81 0.38 12.34 -7.63
N CYS A 82 -0.13 12.40 -8.86
CA CYS A 82 0.58 12.95 -10.01
C CYS A 82 0.66 14.50 -9.94
N ARG A 83 1.48 14.98 -9.01
CA ARG A 83 1.68 16.43 -8.76
C ARG A 83 3.13 16.70 -8.43
N ALA A 84 3.64 17.84 -8.88
CA ALA A 84 5.05 18.22 -8.68
C ALA A 84 5.48 18.27 -7.20
N ASP A 85 4.59 18.76 -6.31
CA ASP A 85 4.86 18.83 -4.86
C ASP A 85 4.91 17.43 -4.19
N ALA A 86 4.23 16.44 -4.77
CA ALA A 86 4.20 15.09 -4.25
C ALA A 86 5.53 14.35 -4.49
N PHE A 87 6.28 14.71 -5.50
CA PHE A 87 7.58 14.08 -5.80
C PHE A 87 8.65 14.40 -4.77
N ASN A 88 8.61 15.59 -4.14
CA ASN A 88 9.49 15.87 -3.00
C ASN A 88 9.19 14.93 -1.82
N ARG A 89 7.90 14.63 -1.60
CA ARG A 89 7.48 13.67 -0.56
C ARG A 89 7.85 12.24 -0.92
N LEU A 90 7.76 11.87 -2.20
CA LEU A 90 8.23 10.56 -2.69
C LEU A 90 9.72 10.35 -2.38
N ARG A 91 10.56 11.35 -2.68
CA ARG A 91 11.99 11.29 -2.35
C ARG A 91 12.22 11.02 -0.86
N SER A 92 11.56 11.78 0.00
CA SER A 92 11.68 11.62 1.46
C SER A 92 11.15 10.25 1.93
N ALA A 93 10.09 9.75 1.30
CA ALA A 93 9.53 8.43 1.61
C ALA A 93 10.50 7.31 1.22
N LEU A 94 11.07 7.36 0.01
CA LEU A 94 12.08 6.39 -0.44
C LEU A 94 13.34 6.45 0.43
N GLN A 95 13.79 7.64 0.81
CA GLN A 95 14.90 7.78 1.75
C GLN A 95 14.58 7.11 3.09
N SER A 96 13.39 7.33 3.67
CA SER A 96 12.97 6.69 4.93
C SER A 96 12.90 5.16 4.81
N ILE A 97 12.46 4.63 3.67
CA ILE A 97 12.46 3.20 3.39
C ILE A 97 13.91 2.70 3.30
N GLY A 98 14.77 3.37 2.55
CA GLY A 98 16.18 3.03 2.41
C GLY A 98 16.94 3.05 3.74
N ASP A 99 16.73 4.09 4.56
CA ASP A 99 17.36 4.23 5.88
C ASP A 99 16.92 3.12 6.86
N THR A 100 15.68 2.65 6.73
CA THR A 100 15.10 1.65 7.64
C THR A 100 15.33 0.21 7.16
N LEU A 101 15.19 -0.04 5.87
CA LEU A 101 15.12 -1.38 5.28
C LEU A 101 16.28 -1.66 4.31
N GLY A 102 17.10 -0.68 4.03
CA GLY A 102 18.19 -0.76 3.06
C GLY A 102 17.73 -0.96 1.62
N GLU A 103 18.67 -1.30 0.74
CA GLU A 103 18.38 -1.65 -0.66
C GLU A 103 17.30 -2.74 -0.82
N PRO A 104 17.28 -3.81 0.01
CA PRO A 104 16.22 -4.82 -0.10
C PRO A 104 14.80 -4.27 0.14
N GLY A 105 14.66 -3.19 0.92
CA GLY A 105 13.39 -2.50 1.12
C GLY A 105 12.97 -1.73 -0.13
N LEU A 106 13.89 -0.98 -0.71
CA LEU A 106 13.67 -0.25 -1.96
C LEU A 106 13.35 -1.21 -3.12
N ALA A 107 14.13 -2.28 -3.27
CA ALA A 107 13.91 -3.31 -4.30
C ALA A 107 12.56 -4.05 -4.18
N ARG A 108 11.80 -3.86 -3.10
CA ARG A 108 10.45 -4.39 -2.90
C ARG A 108 9.37 -3.30 -2.93
N THR A 109 9.74 -2.09 -3.30
CA THR A 109 8.82 -0.97 -3.37
C THR A 109 8.29 -0.81 -4.79
N VAL A 110 6.97 -0.87 -4.93
CA VAL A 110 6.23 -0.50 -6.13
C VAL A 110 5.73 0.91 -5.94
N VAL A 111 6.18 1.83 -6.77
CA VAL A 111 5.68 3.22 -6.78
C VAL A 111 4.44 3.27 -7.66
N THR A 112 3.33 3.78 -7.13
CA THR A 112 2.07 3.93 -7.85
C THR A 112 1.75 5.41 -7.99
N VAL A 113 1.83 5.94 -9.21
CA VAL A 113 1.49 7.33 -9.51
C VAL A 113 0.01 7.41 -9.89
N SER A 114 -0.78 8.08 -9.05
CA SER A 114 -2.23 8.23 -9.25
C SER A 114 -2.54 9.60 -9.84
N ASN A 115 -3.14 9.61 -11.03
CA ASN A 115 -3.64 10.84 -11.62
C ASN A 115 -4.97 11.24 -10.96
N GLN A 116 -5.04 12.47 -10.45
CA GLN A 116 -6.22 13.04 -9.80
C GLN A 116 -6.84 14.19 -10.60
N ASP A 117 -6.32 14.45 -11.80
CA ASP A 117 -6.74 15.57 -12.62
C ASP A 117 -7.26 15.10 -13.99
N ALA A 118 -8.50 15.50 -14.29
CA ALA A 118 -9.14 15.20 -15.58
C ALA A 118 -8.44 15.86 -16.76
N THR A 119 -7.66 16.93 -16.54
CA THR A 119 -6.96 17.67 -17.61
C THR A 119 -5.70 16.95 -18.09
N GLY A 120 -5.27 15.88 -17.43
CA GLY A 120 -4.13 15.07 -17.84
C GLY A 120 -3.05 14.91 -16.77
N TRP A 121 -1.92 14.38 -17.19
CA TRP A 121 -0.77 14.13 -16.33
C TRP A 121 0.00 15.42 -16.09
N GLN A 122 0.14 15.81 -14.82
CA GLN A 122 0.87 17.03 -14.43
C GLN A 122 2.38 16.80 -14.32
N VAL A 123 2.83 15.56 -14.40
CA VAL A 123 4.24 15.19 -14.27
C VAL A 123 4.58 14.15 -15.33
N ASP A 124 5.78 14.25 -15.86
CA ASP A 124 6.35 13.28 -16.77
C ASP A 124 6.74 12.01 -16.00
N VAL A 125 5.94 10.95 -16.19
CA VAL A 125 6.15 9.67 -15.52
C VAL A 125 7.34 8.91 -16.13
N ASP A 126 7.67 9.15 -17.38
CA ASP A 126 8.82 8.48 -18.02
C ASP A 126 10.13 9.03 -17.48
N LEU A 127 10.19 10.35 -17.25
CA LEU A 127 11.32 10.97 -16.56
C LEU A 127 11.45 10.44 -15.12
N LEU A 128 10.32 10.16 -14.44
CA LEU A 128 10.35 9.55 -13.12
C LEU A 128 10.88 8.11 -13.18
N ARG A 129 10.50 7.33 -14.18
CA ARG A 129 11.03 5.98 -14.41
C ARG A 129 12.54 6.00 -14.62
N GLU A 130 13.02 6.92 -15.44
CA GLU A 130 14.45 7.11 -15.67
C GLU A 130 15.19 7.47 -14.36
N TYR A 131 14.63 8.40 -13.56
CA TYR A 131 15.22 8.84 -12.31
C TYR A 131 15.26 7.75 -11.23
N LEU A 132 14.22 6.92 -11.12
CA LEU A 132 14.10 5.85 -10.12
C LEU A 132 14.58 4.48 -10.64
N GLY A 133 14.98 4.39 -11.90
CA GLY A 133 15.37 3.15 -12.55
C GLY A 133 16.37 2.35 -11.72
N GLY A 134 16.06 1.08 -11.45
CA GLY A 134 16.88 0.17 -10.65
C GLY A 134 16.87 0.42 -9.14
N GLN A 135 16.25 1.50 -8.62
CA GLN A 135 16.18 1.74 -7.18
C GLN A 135 14.94 1.09 -6.54
N VAL A 136 13.84 1.02 -7.28
CA VAL A 136 12.57 0.46 -6.83
C VAL A 136 12.17 -0.72 -7.71
N TRP A 137 11.25 -1.55 -7.25
CA TRP A 137 10.81 -2.71 -8.03
C TRP A 137 10.16 -2.32 -9.35
N GLY A 138 9.40 -1.24 -9.37
CA GLY A 138 8.78 -0.73 -10.59
C GLY A 138 7.85 0.44 -10.30
N ILE A 139 7.32 1.02 -11.39
CA ILE A 139 6.41 2.18 -11.34
C ILE A 139 5.15 1.85 -12.13
N GLU A 140 4.02 1.89 -11.45
CA GLU A 140 2.69 1.73 -12.04
C GLU A 140 1.94 3.06 -12.05
N THR A 141 1.01 3.20 -12.99
CA THR A 141 0.21 4.42 -13.14
C THR A 141 -1.27 4.11 -13.04
N ILE A 142 -2.00 4.92 -12.28
CA ILE A 142 -3.46 4.89 -12.20
C ILE A 142 -3.98 6.13 -12.94
N PRO A 143 -4.78 5.98 -14.01
CA PRO A 143 -5.35 7.11 -14.74
C PRO A 143 -6.40 7.84 -13.88
N TYR A 144 -6.77 9.05 -14.30
CA TYR A 144 -7.91 9.74 -13.71
C TYR A 144 -9.18 8.91 -13.92
N ASP A 145 -9.99 8.85 -12.89
CA ASP A 145 -11.27 8.16 -12.90
C ASP A 145 -12.31 9.05 -12.19
N GLU A 146 -13.39 9.38 -12.89
CA GLU A 146 -14.43 10.27 -12.38
C GLU A 146 -15.06 9.71 -11.10
N HIS A 147 -15.31 8.40 -11.05
CA HIS A 147 -15.90 7.76 -9.88
C HIS A 147 -14.99 7.86 -8.64
N LEU A 148 -13.68 7.74 -8.82
CA LEU A 148 -12.72 7.99 -7.75
C LEU A 148 -12.65 9.47 -7.37
N GLY A 149 -12.75 10.36 -8.36
CA GLY A 149 -12.75 11.82 -8.18
C GLY A 149 -13.94 12.33 -7.36
N MET A 150 -15.07 11.62 -7.35
CA MET A 150 -16.26 11.97 -6.54
C MET A 150 -16.02 11.85 -5.03
N GLY A 151 -15.00 11.11 -4.58
CA GLY A 151 -14.70 10.94 -3.14
C GLY A 151 -15.79 10.22 -2.33
N ILE A 152 -16.63 9.44 -2.98
CA ILE A 152 -17.71 8.65 -2.38
C ILE A 152 -17.29 7.18 -2.20
N VAL A 153 -18.25 6.32 -1.79
CA VAL A 153 -17.99 4.87 -1.72
C VAL A 153 -17.58 4.34 -3.08
N ILE A 154 -16.42 3.69 -3.14
CA ILE A 154 -15.88 3.13 -4.38
C ILE A 154 -16.65 1.85 -4.73
N GLU A 155 -17.30 1.87 -5.89
CA GLU A 155 -17.96 0.70 -6.47
C GLU A 155 -17.11 0.20 -7.65
N HIS A 156 -16.58 -0.99 -7.55
CA HIS A 156 -15.67 -1.56 -8.57
C HIS A 156 -16.30 -1.58 -9.98
N SER A 157 -17.61 -1.82 -10.08
CA SER A 157 -18.32 -1.84 -11.35
C SER A 157 -18.42 -0.47 -12.03
N LYS A 158 -18.25 0.62 -11.27
CA LYS A 158 -18.31 2.00 -11.78
C LYS A 158 -16.94 2.55 -12.20
N LEU A 159 -15.86 1.87 -11.85
CA LEU A 159 -14.53 2.26 -12.30
C LEU A 159 -14.39 2.06 -13.80
N ALA A 160 -13.70 2.97 -14.47
CA ALA A 160 -13.34 2.82 -15.88
C ALA A 160 -12.53 1.53 -16.09
N PRO A 161 -12.64 0.87 -17.26
CA PRO A 161 -11.87 -0.35 -17.55
C PRO A 161 -10.36 -0.17 -17.38
N GLU A 162 -9.84 0.98 -17.81
CA GLU A 162 -8.42 1.34 -17.70
C GLU A 162 -7.97 1.46 -16.25
N THR A 163 -8.82 2.01 -15.39
CA THR A 163 -8.58 2.13 -13.95
C THR A 163 -8.54 0.76 -13.29
N ARG A 164 -9.49 -0.12 -13.61
CA ARG A 164 -9.48 -1.50 -13.11
C ARG A 164 -8.22 -2.24 -13.53
N ALA A 165 -7.87 -2.16 -14.82
CA ALA A 165 -6.64 -2.78 -15.34
C ALA A 165 -5.38 -2.22 -14.66
N ALA A 166 -5.37 -0.93 -14.33
CA ALA A 166 -4.25 -0.31 -13.60
C ALA A 166 -4.12 -0.88 -12.17
N TYR A 167 -5.20 -1.03 -11.43
CA TYR A 167 -5.17 -1.67 -10.11
C TYR A 167 -4.79 -3.15 -10.17
N GLU A 168 -5.20 -3.86 -11.22
CA GLU A 168 -4.76 -5.25 -11.46
C GLU A 168 -3.24 -5.33 -11.67
N ARG A 169 -2.65 -4.38 -12.42
CA ARG A 169 -1.18 -4.31 -12.57
C ARG A 169 -0.48 -4.05 -11.25
N VAL A 170 -0.97 -3.09 -10.44
CA VAL A 170 -0.41 -2.84 -9.09
C VAL A 170 -0.46 -4.09 -8.22
N SER A 171 -1.59 -4.80 -8.24
CA SER A 171 -1.76 -6.05 -7.50
C SER A 171 -0.83 -7.14 -8.00
N ALA A 172 -0.68 -7.29 -9.32
CA ALA A 172 0.24 -8.25 -9.92
C ALA A 172 1.70 -7.92 -9.58
N ALA A 173 2.09 -6.64 -9.60
CA ALA A 173 3.41 -6.18 -9.19
C ALA A 173 3.69 -6.52 -7.72
N ALA A 174 2.77 -6.19 -6.82
CA ALA A 174 2.90 -6.52 -5.41
C ALA A 174 3.01 -8.04 -5.17
N SER A 175 2.22 -8.83 -5.89
CA SER A 175 2.28 -10.30 -5.82
C SER A 175 3.63 -10.84 -6.32
N ALA A 176 4.15 -10.29 -7.42
CA ALA A 176 5.45 -10.69 -7.96
C ALA A 176 6.59 -10.42 -6.98
N VAL A 177 6.55 -9.26 -6.29
CA VAL A 177 7.48 -8.94 -5.19
C VAL A 177 7.37 -9.94 -4.06
N ALA A 178 6.15 -10.27 -3.62
CA ALA A 178 5.92 -11.23 -2.54
C ALA A 178 6.43 -12.64 -2.87
N GLU A 179 6.42 -13.01 -4.15
CA GLU A 179 6.95 -14.29 -4.65
C GLU A 179 8.45 -14.26 -4.94
N GLY A 180 9.12 -13.13 -4.71
CA GLY A 180 10.55 -12.96 -4.98
C GLY A 180 10.90 -12.99 -6.46
N ARG A 181 9.92 -12.69 -7.35
CA ARG A 181 10.18 -12.62 -8.79
C ARG A 181 11.02 -11.36 -9.11
N PRO A 182 11.99 -11.46 -10.03
CA PRO A 182 12.78 -10.30 -10.43
C PRO A 182 11.89 -9.25 -11.10
N GLU A 183 12.37 -8.02 -11.06
CA GLU A 183 11.76 -6.85 -11.66
C GLU A 183 11.31 -7.08 -13.12
N ARG A 184 10.16 -6.52 -13.46
CA ARG A 184 9.80 -6.25 -14.85
C ARG A 184 10.27 -4.84 -15.19
N VAL A 185 11.44 -4.73 -15.76
CA VAL A 185 11.89 -3.51 -16.43
C VAL A 185 10.98 -3.22 -17.64
#